data_009a61b0f2b3af2c1aaddda72a8aa283
#
_entry.id   009a61b0f2b3af2c1aaddda72a8aa283
#
_cell.length_a   1.000
_cell.length_b   1.000
_cell.length_c   1.000
_cell.angle_alpha   90.00
_cell.angle_beta   90.00
_cell.angle_gamma   90.00
#
_symmetry.space_group_name_H-M   'P 1'
#
loop_
_entity.id
_entity.type
_entity.pdbx_description
1 polymer ?
#
loop_
_entity_poly.entity_id
_entity_poly.type
_entity_poly.pdbx_seq_one_letter_code
_entity_poly.pdbx_strand_id
1 'polypeptide(L)'
;GHASNSISAALGMAVANKPGGTSFNPLLIFGGVGLGKTHLAHAIGVEVKDKYPEKTVLYISAEIFTQQYIDSVKKNNRNDFIHFYQLIDVLIIDDVQFLSGKSGTQDVFFHIFNYLHQNGKQVILTSDKAPVDMQDIEQRLLSRFKWGLSAELHQPDYETRISILKNILYRDGVDMPEDIIEYVARNIKTNVRELEGAIISLIAQSSFNKKEVTIELAKSVVEKFVKNVKREISIDYIQKIVSDYFQLDIETLQSKTRKRH
;
A
#
# COMPACT_ATOMS: atom_id res chain seq x y z
N GLY A 1 4.60 16.83 4.94
CA GLY A 1 3.82 15.73 4.35
C GLY A 1 3.82 15.75 2.83
N HIS A 2 3.39 16.84 2.22
CA HIS A 2 3.31 16.94 0.75
C HIS A 2 4.69 16.86 0.09
N ALA A 3 5.68 17.56 0.62
CA ALA A 3 7.04 17.53 0.11
C ALA A 3 7.65 16.12 0.16
N SER A 4 7.46 15.35 1.24
CA SER A 4 8.02 14.00 1.35
C SER A 4 7.35 13.01 0.39
N ASN A 5 6.04 13.11 0.18
CA ASN A 5 5.34 12.25 -0.80
C ASN A 5 5.71 12.61 -2.25
N SER A 6 5.94 13.90 -2.53
CA SER A 6 6.46 14.35 -3.84
C SER A 6 7.87 13.84 -4.10
N ILE A 7 8.74 13.79 -3.07
CA ILE A 7 10.07 13.20 -3.15
C ILE A 7 9.96 11.70 -3.41
N SER A 8 9.10 10.98 -2.70
CA SER A 8 8.88 9.55 -2.91
C SER A 8 8.40 9.24 -4.33
N ALA A 9 7.52 10.06 -4.88
CA ALA A 9 7.09 9.93 -6.26
C ALA A 9 8.23 10.20 -7.26
N ALA A 10 9.04 11.22 -7.02
CA ALA A 10 10.21 11.54 -7.85
C ALA A 10 11.25 10.41 -7.83
N LEU A 11 11.48 9.79 -6.68
CA LEU A 11 12.37 8.64 -6.54
C LEU A 11 11.84 7.42 -7.29
N GLY A 12 10.53 7.19 -7.21
CA GLY A 12 9.86 6.16 -7.99
C GLY A 12 10.04 6.34 -9.49
N MET A 13 9.93 7.56 -9.98
CA MET A 13 10.18 7.89 -11.39
C MET A 13 11.64 7.69 -11.77
N ALA A 14 12.60 8.03 -10.90
CA ALA A 14 14.03 7.77 -11.15
C ALA A 14 14.30 6.28 -11.28
N VAL A 15 13.72 5.45 -10.43
CA VAL A 15 13.79 3.99 -10.52
C VAL A 15 13.14 3.47 -11.80
N ALA A 16 11.97 3.99 -12.17
CA ALA A 16 11.27 3.61 -13.40
C ALA A 16 12.06 3.95 -14.67
N ASN A 17 12.80 5.06 -14.64
CA ASN A 17 13.65 5.48 -15.77
C ASN A 17 14.86 4.57 -15.98
N LYS A 18 15.43 4.02 -14.92
CA LYS A 18 16.61 3.16 -14.98
C LYS A 18 16.53 2.04 -13.92
N PRO A 19 15.63 1.06 -14.10
CA PRO A 19 15.45 0.00 -13.11
C PRO A 19 16.73 -0.84 -12.94
N GLY A 20 17.13 -1.04 -11.69
CA GLY A 20 18.38 -1.74 -11.34
C GLY A 20 19.66 -0.95 -11.58
N GLY A 21 19.58 0.19 -12.25
CA GLY A 21 20.74 1.01 -12.63
C GLY A 21 21.05 2.18 -11.69
N THR A 22 20.30 2.33 -10.61
CA THR A 22 20.48 3.38 -9.60
C THR A 22 20.91 2.78 -8.27
N SER A 23 21.37 3.63 -7.34
CA SER A 23 21.62 3.24 -5.95
C SER A 23 20.31 2.97 -5.16
N PHE A 24 19.13 3.18 -5.75
CA PHE A 24 17.82 2.95 -5.15
C PHE A 24 17.32 1.51 -5.34
N ASN A 25 18.20 0.56 -5.13
CA ASN A 25 17.91 -0.86 -5.26
C ASN A 25 18.39 -1.63 -4.00
N PRO A 26 17.50 -2.12 -3.16
CA PRO A 26 16.03 -2.05 -3.27
C PRO A 26 15.48 -0.65 -2.99
N LEU A 27 14.29 -0.37 -3.51
CA LEU A 27 13.47 0.74 -3.08
C LEU A 27 12.45 0.20 -2.08
N LEU A 28 12.50 0.66 -0.84
CA LEU A 28 11.52 0.34 0.20
C LEU A 28 10.60 1.54 0.42
N ILE A 29 9.31 1.35 0.19
CA ILE A 29 8.26 2.33 0.44
C ILE A 29 7.51 1.90 1.69
N PHE A 30 7.55 2.68 2.76
CA PHE A 30 6.89 2.33 4.01
C PHE A 30 6.05 3.49 4.56
N GLY A 31 5.15 3.16 5.45
CA GLY A 31 4.22 4.11 6.07
C GLY A 31 2.94 3.45 6.51
N GLY A 32 2.10 4.18 7.21
CA GLY A 32 0.82 3.67 7.72
C GLY A 32 -0.13 3.17 6.63
N VAL A 33 -1.15 2.45 7.07
CA VAL A 33 -2.19 1.91 6.18
C VAL A 33 -2.93 3.05 5.46
N GLY A 34 -3.27 2.85 4.19
CA GLY A 34 -4.05 3.80 3.40
C GLY A 34 -3.28 5.01 2.86
N LEU A 35 -1.96 5.03 2.94
CA LEU A 35 -1.13 6.14 2.45
C LEU A 35 -0.75 6.06 0.97
N GLY A 36 -1.14 4.98 0.27
CA GLY A 36 -0.91 4.84 -1.15
C GLY A 36 0.41 4.12 -1.50
N LYS A 37 1.00 3.36 -0.60
CA LYS A 37 2.23 2.57 -0.85
C LYS A 37 2.07 1.60 -2.02
N THR A 38 1.03 0.79 -1.97
CA THR A 38 0.67 -0.16 -3.03
C THR A 38 0.45 0.54 -4.36
N HIS A 39 -0.28 1.64 -4.34
CA HIS A 39 -0.55 2.43 -5.54
C HIS A 39 0.74 2.99 -6.16
N LEU A 40 1.63 3.54 -5.35
CA LEU A 40 2.92 4.06 -5.82
C LEU A 40 3.80 2.94 -6.40
N ALA A 41 3.92 1.82 -5.70
CA ALA A 41 4.70 0.67 -6.18
C ALA A 41 4.16 0.12 -7.51
N HIS A 42 2.84 0.00 -7.63
CA HIS A 42 2.18 -0.42 -8.86
C HIS A 42 2.41 0.58 -10.00
N ALA A 43 2.30 1.87 -9.73
CA ALA A 43 2.54 2.92 -10.73
C ALA A 43 3.97 2.89 -11.27
N ILE A 44 4.96 2.63 -10.43
CA ILE A 44 6.35 2.45 -10.85
C ILE A 44 6.47 1.25 -11.80
N GLY A 45 5.85 0.13 -11.46
CA GLY A 45 5.84 -1.08 -12.30
C GLY A 45 5.22 -0.85 -13.67
N VAL A 46 4.10 -0.14 -13.72
CA VAL A 46 3.43 0.25 -14.98
C VAL A 46 4.33 1.14 -15.82
N GLU A 47 4.96 2.14 -15.22
CA GLU A 47 5.89 3.04 -15.93
C GLU A 47 7.10 2.31 -16.49
N VAL A 48 7.67 1.35 -15.74
CA VAL A 48 8.75 0.50 -16.27
C VAL A 48 8.28 -0.29 -17.48
N LYS A 49 7.09 -0.90 -17.40
CA LYS A 49 6.55 -1.71 -18.49
C LYS A 49 6.25 -0.89 -19.74
N ASP A 50 5.80 0.34 -19.58
CA ASP A 50 5.57 1.25 -20.69
C ASP A 50 6.87 1.69 -21.37
N LYS A 51 7.92 1.97 -20.58
CA LYS A 51 9.24 2.36 -21.11
C LYS A 51 10.04 1.21 -21.67
N TYR A 52 9.97 0.05 -21.05
CA TYR A 52 10.73 -1.14 -21.36
C TYR A 52 9.80 -2.35 -21.54
N PRO A 53 9.06 -2.43 -22.68
CA PRO A 53 8.08 -3.50 -22.89
C PRO A 53 8.67 -4.91 -22.85
N GLU A 54 9.96 -5.03 -23.11
CA GLU A 54 10.71 -6.30 -23.10
C GLU A 54 11.03 -6.80 -21.67
N LYS A 55 10.98 -5.92 -20.67
CA LYS A 55 11.28 -6.29 -19.29
C LYS A 55 10.11 -7.03 -18.65
N THR A 56 10.43 -8.04 -17.87
CA THR A 56 9.46 -8.77 -17.04
C THR A 56 9.29 -8.06 -15.72
N VAL A 57 8.10 -7.53 -15.48
CA VAL A 57 7.71 -6.86 -14.25
C VAL A 57 6.68 -7.73 -13.53
N LEU A 58 6.95 -8.12 -12.30
CA LEU A 58 6.03 -8.85 -11.44
C LEU A 58 5.69 -8.03 -10.21
N TYR A 59 4.39 -7.82 -9.99
CA TYR A 59 3.82 -7.32 -8.75
C TYR A 59 3.14 -8.48 -8.01
N ILE A 60 3.54 -8.71 -6.75
CA ILE A 60 2.97 -9.76 -5.93
C ILE A 60 2.98 -9.35 -4.45
N SER A 61 1.97 -9.76 -3.68
CA SER A 61 1.99 -9.58 -2.24
C SER A 61 2.89 -10.62 -1.56
N ALA A 62 3.47 -10.27 -0.42
CA ALA A 62 4.27 -11.20 0.37
C ALA A 62 3.44 -12.41 0.86
N GLU A 63 2.15 -12.23 1.05
CA GLU A 63 1.21 -13.30 1.38
C GLU A 63 1.11 -14.34 0.26
N ILE A 64 0.87 -13.89 -0.97
CA ILE A 64 0.79 -14.78 -2.14
C ILE A 64 2.14 -15.41 -2.44
N PHE A 65 3.22 -14.66 -2.34
CA PHE A 65 4.58 -15.19 -2.48
C PHE A 65 4.83 -16.35 -1.49
N THR A 66 4.46 -16.16 -0.23
CA THR A 66 4.57 -17.18 0.82
C THR A 66 3.75 -18.42 0.46
N GLN A 67 2.52 -18.24 -0.01
CA GLN A 67 1.65 -19.34 -0.39
C GLN A 67 2.22 -20.13 -1.57
N GLN A 68 2.73 -19.44 -2.58
CA GLN A 68 3.40 -20.07 -3.73
C GLN A 68 4.64 -20.87 -3.31
N TYR A 69 5.43 -20.32 -2.38
CA TYR A 69 6.59 -21.03 -1.84
C TYR A 69 6.18 -22.31 -1.10
N ILE A 70 5.19 -22.23 -0.21
CA ILE A 70 4.67 -23.40 0.52
C ILE A 70 4.18 -24.47 -0.46
N ASP A 71 3.43 -24.09 -1.48
CA ASP A 71 2.94 -25.01 -2.51
C ASP A 71 4.09 -25.64 -3.29
N SER A 72 5.15 -24.89 -3.59
CA SER A 72 6.33 -25.43 -4.27
C SER A 72 7.09 -26.47 -3.46
N VAL A 73 7.16 -26.27 -2.14
CA VAL A 73 7.75 -27.24 -1.22
C VAL A 73 6.92 -28.51 -1.16
N LYS A 74 5.61 -28.39 -1.04
CA LYS A 74 4.68 -29.54 -1.01
C LYS A 74 4.72 -30.36 -2.30
N LYS A 75 4.89 -29.71 -3.44
CA LYS A 75 4.98 -30.35 -4.77
C LYS A 75 6.40 -30.76 -5.16
N ASN A 76 7.38 -30.56 -4.27
CA ASN A 76 8.79 -30.84 -4.51
C ASN A 76 9.35 -30.16 -5.78
N ASN A 77 8.93 -28.92 -6.04
CA ASN A 77 9.40 -28.11 -7.17
C ASN A 77 9.95 -26.72 -6.74
N ARG A 78 10.57 -26.67 -5.56
CA ARG A 78 11.18 -25.45 -5.00
C ARG A 78 12.19 -24.81 -5.97
N ASN A 79 12.98 -25.59 -6.68
CA ASN A 79 13.97 -25.07 -7.61
C ASN A 79 13.33 -24.36 -8.81
N ASP A 80 12.23 -24.87 -9.33
CA ASP A 80 11.47 -24.21 -10.40
C ASP A 80 10.85 -22.89 -9.92
N PHE A 81 10.38 -22.85 -8.69
CA PHE A 81 9.91 -21.62 -8.05
C PHE A 81 11.00 -20.56 -7.98
N ILE A 82 12.18 -20.90 -7.47
CA ILE A 82 13.33 -19.99 -7.40
C ILE A 82 13.75 -19.52 -8.79
N HIS A 83 13.85 -20.43 -9.75
CA HIS A 83 14.23 -20.11 -11.11
C HIS A 83 13.25 -19.14 -11.78
N PHE A 84 11.97 -19.31 -11.56
CA PHE A 84 10.94 -18.38 -12.07
C PHE A 84 11.21 -16.94 -11.60
N TYR A 85 11.45 -16.75 -10.29
CA TYR A 85 11.71 -15.42 -9.74
C TYR A 85 13.03 -14.83 -10.21
N GLN A 86 14.02 -15.65 -10.49
CA GLN A 86 15.32 -15.20 -11.02
C GLN A 86 15.22 -14.63 -12.45
N LEU A 87 14.19 -14.94 -13.19
CA LEU A 87 13.94 -14.41 -14.54
C LEU A 87 13.29 -13.03 -14.56
N ILE A 88 12.86 -12.51 -13.42
CA ILE A 88 12.17 -11.25 -13.31
C ILE A 88 13.14 -10.08 -13.35
N ASP A 89 12.84 -9.05 -14.13
CA ASP A 89 13.66 -7.84 -14.24
C ASP A 89 13.32 -6.79 -13.17
N VAL A 90 12.03 -6.66 -12.81
CA VAL A 90 11.55 -5.79 -11.75
C VAL A 90 10.58 -6.57 -10.88
N LEU A 91 10.98 -6.84 -9.64
CA LEU A 91 10.17 -7.55 -8.65
C LEU A 91 9.63 -6.57 -7.62
N ILE A 92 8.31 -6.49 -7.54
CA ILE A 92 7.60 -5.68 -6.55
C ILE A 92 6.92 -6.62 -5.57
N ILE A 93 7.37 -6.60 -4.31
CA ILE A 93 6.76 -7.34 -3.21
C ILE A 93 6.02 -6.37 -2.30
N ASP A 94 4.70 -6.52 -2.24
CA ASP A 94 3.83 -5.69 -1.41
C ASP A 94 3.68 -6.30 -0.01
N ASP A 95 3.67 -5.45 1.01
CA ASP A 95 3.45 -5.83 2.40
C ASP A 95 4.48 -6.85 2.95
N VAL A 96 5.77 -6.54 2.86
CA VAL A 96 6.85 -7.44 3.30
C VAL A 96 6.84 -7.72 4.80
N GLN A 97 6.17 -6.91 5.63
CA GLN A 97 5.95 -7.21 7.04
C GLN A 97 5.21 -8.54 7.25
N PHE A 98 4.48 -9.00 6.24
CA PHE A 98 3.82 -10.32 6.26
C PHE A 98 4.79 -11.50 6.33
N LEU A 99 6.07 -11.30 6.01
CA LEU A 99 7.12 -12.31 6.15
C LEU A 99 7.52 -12.57 7.61
N SER A 100 7.07 -11.75 8.55
CA SER A 100 7.34 -11.90 9.99
C SER A 100 6.98 -13.30 10.48
N GLY A 101 7.90 -13.93 11.19
CA GLY A 101 7.73 -15.28 11.74
C GLY A 101 7.78 -16.42 10.72
N LYS A 102 8.02 -16.14 9.45
CA LYS A 102 8.02 -17.14 8.37
C LYS A 102 9.45 -17.42 7.89
N SER A 103 10.21 -18.16 8.69
CA SER A 103 11.65 -18.38 8.48
C SER A 103 11.99 -19.02 7.13
N GLY A 104 11.23 -20.02 6.70
CA GLY A 104 11.46 -20.68 5.40
C GLY A 104 11.22 -19.75 4.21
N THR A 105 10.16 -18.95 4.27
CA THR A 105 9.86 -17.95 3.24
C THR A 105 10.90 -16.83 3.23
N GLN A 106 11.33 -16.38 4.41
CA GLN A 106 12.42 -15.39 4.52
C GLN A 106 13.72 -15.90 3.90
N ASP A 107 14.06 -17.16 4.11
CA ASP A 107 15.27 -17.78 3.56
C ASP A 107 15.24 -17.81 2.02
N VAL A 108 14.15 -18.28 1.43
CA VAL A 108 14.03 -18.33 -0.04
C VAL A 108 13.97 -16.91 -0.63
N PHE A 109 13.31 -15.98 0.03
CA PHE A 109 13.27 -14.60 -0.42
C PHE A 109 14.66 -13.95 -0.38
N PHE A 110 15.44 -14.22 0.66
CA PHE A 110 16.82 -13.77 0.77
C PHE A 110 17.67 -14.24 -0.40
N HIS A 111 17.57 -15.50 -0.82
CA HIS A 111 18.28 -16.04 -1.97
C HIS A 111 17.85 -15.38 -3.28
N ILE A 112 16.57 -15.24 -3.50
CA ILE A 112 16.01 -14.57 -4.69
C ILE A 112 16.46 -13.11 -4.74
N PHE A 113 16.37 -12.39 -3.63
CA PHE A 113 16.80 -11.01 -3.51
C PHE A 113 18.27 -10.82 -3.89
N ASN A 114 19.16 -11.63 -3.31
CA ASN A 114 20.59 -11.55 -3.58
C ASN A 114 20.88 -11.79 -5.06
N TYR A 115 20.25 -12.79 -5.67
CA TYR A 115 20.41 -13.08 -7.09
C TYR A 115 19.97 -11.88 -7.95
N LEU A 116 18.80 -11.35 -7.72
CA LEU A 116 18.27 -10.22 -8.48
C LEU A 116 19.16 -8.99 -8.33
N HIS A 117 19.55 -8.67 -7.12
CA HIS A 117 20.42 -7.52 -6.84
C HIS A 117 21.79 -7.64 -7.52
N GLN A 118 22.42 -8.81 -7.46
CA GLN A 118 23.71 -9.06 -8.09
C GLN A 118 23.67 -9.00 -9.62
N ASN A 119 22.51 -9.29 -10.20
CA ASN A 119 22.31 -9.27 -11.66
C ASN A 119 21.71 -7.95 -12.17
N GLY A 120 21.75 -6.89 -11.36
CA GLY A 120 21.25 -5.58 -11.78
C GLY A 120 19.74 -5.49 -11.97
N LYS A 121 18.99 -6.39 -11.36
CA LYS A 121 17.53 -6.39 -11.38
C LYS A 121 17.00 -5.50 -10.26
N GLN A 122 15.89 -4.82 -10.50
CA GLN A 122 15.27 -3.92 -9.53
C GLN A 122 14.35 -4.68 -8.59
N VAL A 123 14.48 -4.42 -7.28
CA VAL A 123 13.54 -4.87 -6.26
C VAL A 123 12.86 -3.65 -5.64
N ILE A 124 11.54 -3.71 -5.52
CA ILE A 124 10.71 -2.70 -4.87
C ILE A 124 9.89 -3.39 -3.78
N LEU A 125 9.94 -2.85 -2.58
CA LEU A 125 9.28 -3.41 -1.40
C LEU A 125 8.33 -2.38 -0.81
N THR A 126 7.19 -2.81 -0.32
CA THR A 126 6.32 -1.97 0.52
C THR A 126 6.17 -2.57 1.90
N SER A 127 5.97 -1.73 2.91
CA SER A 127 5.74 -2.15 4.28
C SER A 127 4.90 -1.12 5.03
N ASP A 128 4.12 -1.57 6.00
CA ASP A 128 3.44 -0.70 6.96
C ASP A 128 4.37 -0.18 8.06
N LYS A 129 5.57 -0.76 8.17
CA LYS A 129 6.57 -0.44 9.20
C LYS A 129 7.94 -0.16 8.58
N ALA A 130 8.71 0.72 9.25
CA ALA A 130 10.13 0.84 8.97
C ALA A 130 10.87 -0.47 9.30
N PRO A 131 12.01 -0.78 8.63
CA PRO A 131 12.76 -2.00 8.93
C PRO A 131 13.17 -2.13 10.40
N VAL A 132 13.47 -1.02 11.07
CA VAL A 132 13.83 -0.98 12.49
C VAL A 132 12.69 -1.46 13.41
N ASP A 133 11.46 -1.32 12.98
CA ASP A 133 10.25 -1.69 13.73
C ASP A 133 9.71 -3.08 13.36
N MET A 134 10.31 -3.74 12.38
CA MET A 134 9.91 -5.08 11.97
C MET A 134 10.39 -6.11 12.99
N GLN A 135 9.48 -6.97 13.44
CA GLN A 135 9.75 -8.06 14.37
C GLN A 135 9.76 -9.40 13.66
N ASP A 136 10.48 -10.37 14.22
CA ASP A 136 10.53 -11.76 13.73
C ASP A 136 10.95 -11.87 12.24
N ILE A 137 11.79 -10.96 11.79
CA ILE A 137 12.50 -11.01 10.52
C ILE A 137 14.00 -11.08 10.79
N GLU A 138 14.68 -12.01 10.13
CA GLU A 138 16.12 -12.22 10.30
C GLU A 138 16.93 -10.95 9.96
N GLN A 139 17.97 -10.70 10.75
CA GLN A 139 18.81 -9.51 10.60
C GLN A 139 19.45 -9.41 9.21
N ARG A 140 19.84 -10.52 8.61
CA ARG A 140 20.40 -10.53 7.26
C ARG A 140 19.40 -10.00 6.22
N LEU A 141 18.10 -10.32 6.37
CA LEU A 141 17.06 -9.83 5.47
C LEU A 141 16.75 -8.35 5.73
N LEU A 142 16.66 -7.94 6.99
CA LEU A 142 16.51 -6.52 7.34
C LEU A 142 17.64 -5.66 6.80
N SER A 143 18.88 -6.16 6.85
CA SER A 143 20.03 -5.49 6.25
C SER A 143 19.85 -5.29 4.74
N ARG A 144 19.29 -6.27 4.03
CA ARG A 144 18.98 -6.16 2.60
C ARG A 144 17.91 -5.10 2.32
N PHE A 145 16.87 -5.04 3.14
CA PHE A 145 15.84 -4.00 3.00
C PHE A 145 16.40 -2.58 3.10
N LYS A 146 17.47 -2.41 3.88
CA LYS A 146 18.15 -1.12 4.08
C LYS A 146 19.23 -0.79 3.05
N TRP A 147 19.59 -1.70 2.17
CA TRP A 147 20.73 -1.51 1.25
C TRP A 147 20.56 -0.35 0.28
N GLY A 148 19.35 -0.17 -0.22
CA GLY A 148 19.06 0.90 -1.16
C GLY A 148 18.48 2.13 -0.46
N LEU A 149 17.31 2.55 -0.91
CA LEU A 149 16.60 3.70 -0.37
C LEU A 149 15.33 3.29 0.35
N SER A 150 15.10 3.85 1.53
CA SER A 150 13.83 3.76 2.25
C SER A 150 13.09 5.10 2.15
N ALA A 151 11.91 5.08 1.56
CA ALA A 151 11.05 6.26 1.37
C ALA A 151 9.80 6.13 2.25
N GLU A 152 9.60 7.07 3.16
CA GLU A 152 8.45 7.09 4.04
C GLU A 152 7.31 7.92 3.44
N LEU A 153 6.11 7.33 3.35
CA LEU A 153 4.89 8.06 3.06
C LEU A 153 4.22 8.50 4.35
N HIS A 154 3.88 9.77 4.43
CA HIS A 154 3.20 10.37 5.57
C HIS A 154 1.75 10.67 5.26
N GLN A 155 0.93 10.68 6.31
CA GLN A 155 -0.40 11.26 6.21
C GLN A 155 -0.27 12.74 5.85
N PRO A 156 -1.09 13.24 4.91
CA PRO A 156 -1.07 14.66 4.60
C PRO A 156 -1.48 15.47 5.83
N ASP A 157 -0.75 16.55 6.11
CA ASP A 157 -1.12 17.50 7.14
C ASP A 157 -2.36 18.32 6.72
N TYR A 158 -2.86 19.16 7.62
CA TYR A 158 -4.03 19.99 7.38
C TYR A 158 -3.85 20.89 6.14
N GLU A 159 -2.72 21.58 6.03
CA GLU A 159 -2.45 22.48 4.90
C GLU A 159 -2.40 21.71 3.58
N THR A 160 -1.83 20.52 3.58
CA THR A 160 -1.80 19.66 2.40
C THR A 160 -3.20 19.19 2.03
N ARG A 161 -4.02 18.81 3.01
CA ARG A 161 -5.42 18.42 2.76
C ARG A 161 -6.23 19.56 2.15
N ILE A 162 -6.05 20.79 2.65
CA ILE A 162 -6.66 21.99 2.06
C ILE A 162 -6.25 22.15 0.60
N SER A 163 -4.95 22.03 0.31
CA SER A 163 -4.42 22.15 -1.07
C SER A 163 -5.01 21.07 -1.99
N ILE A 164 -5.12 19.83 -1.53
CA ILE A 164 -5.73 18.75 -2.30
C ILE A 164 -7.19 19.07 -2.64
N LEU A 165 -7.96 19.51 -1.67
CA LEU A 165 -9.37 19.86 -1.88
C LEU A 165 -9.52 21.02 -2.85
N LYS A 166 -8.73 22.07 -2.70
CA LYS A 166 -8.75 23.23 -3.60
C LYS A 166 -8.35 22.86 -5.04
N ASN A 167 -7.38 21.97 -5.22
CA ASN A 167 -6.99 21.50 -6.54
C ASN A 167 -8.12 20.69 -7.21
N ILE A 168 -8.84 19.86 -6.48
CA ILE A 168 -9.99 19.11 -7.02
C ILE A 168 -11.09 20.08 -7.45
N LEU A 169 -11.44 21.04 -6.59
CA LEU A 169 -12.45 22.03 -6.88
C LEU A 169 -12.09 22.89 -8.10
N TYR A 170 -10.84 23.33 -8.19
CA TYR A 170 -10.34 24.08 -9.34
C TYR A 170 -10.43 23.28 -10.64
N ARG A 171 -9.96 22.02 -10.61
CA ARG A 171 -10.03 21.12 -11.76
C ARG A 171 -11.46 20.90 -12.26
N ASP A 172 -12.40 20.76 -11.33
CA ASP A 172 -13.81 20.50 -11.65
C ASP A 172 -14.61 21.81 -11.87
N GLY A 173 -13.97 22.97 -11.75
CA GLY A 173 -14.59 24.27 -11.96
C GLY A 173 -15.67 24.63 -10.93
N VAL A 174 -15.52 24.16 -9.71
CA VAL A 174 -16.50 24.34 -8.62
C VAL A 174 -15.99 25.32 -7.58
N ASP A 175 -16.79 26.33 -7.25
CA ASP A 175 -16.56 27.19 -6.10
C ASP A 175 -17.27 26.60 -4.86
N MET A 176 -16.55 26.55 -3.76
CA MET A 176 -17.05 26.07 -2.49
C MET A 176 -16.64 27.01 -1.37
N PRO A 177 -17.54 27.34 -0.42
CA PRO A 177 -17.19 28.17 0.72
C PRO A 177 -16.00 27.66 1.51
N GLU A 178 -15.13 28.56 1.95
CA GLU A 178 -13.87 28.21 2.63
C GLU A 178 -14.12 27.42 3.94
N ASP A 179 -15.18 27.78 4.69
CA ASP A 179 -15.56 27.07 5.91
C ASP A 179 -15.90 25.58 5.68
N ILE A 180 -16.48 25.26 4.53
CA ILE A 180 -16.80 23.89 4.13
C ILE A 180 -15.50 23.11 3.80
N ILE A 181 -14.60 23.72 3.03
CA ILE A 181 -13.30 23.13 2.70
C ILE A 181 -12.51 22.83 3.98
N GLU A 182 -12.46 23.79 4.89
CA GLU A 182 -11.80 23.64 6.18
C GLU A 182 -12.45 22.55 7.05
N TYR A 183 -13.76 22.47 7.07
CA TYR A 183 -14.48 21.45 7.82
C TYR A 183 -14.13 20.03 7.33
N VAL A 184 -14.16 19.80 6.02
CA VAL A 184 -13.78 18.52 5.42
C VAL A 184 -12.32 18.18 5.73
N ALA A 185 -11.43 19.13 5.56
CA ALA A 185 -10.00 18.94 5.83
C ALA A 185 -9.70 18.64 7.30
N ARG A 186 -10.43 19.22 8.24
CA ARG A 186 -10.27 18.95 9.69
C ARG A 186 -10.76 17.59 10.11
N ASN A 187 -11.80 17.08 9.49
CA ASN A 187 -12.50 15.89 9.96
C ASN A 187 -12.15 14.62 9.21
N ILE A 188 -11.58 14.73 8.00
CA ILE A 188 -11.09 13.58 7.24
C ILE A 188 -9.56 13.63 7.18
N LYS A 189 -8.92 12.86 8.07
CA LYS A 189 -7.47 12.87 8.29
C LYS A 189 -6.75 11.61 7.81
N THR A 190 -7.50 10.54 7.56
CA THR A 190 -6.97 9.18 7.48
C THR A 190 -6.33 8.85 6.14
N ASN A 191 -6.95 9.21 5.02
CA ASN A 191 -6.35 9.02 3.71
C ASN A 191 -6.91 9.97 2.65
N VAL A 192 -6.15 10.11 1.57
CA VAL A 192 -6.50 10.99 0.45
C VAL A 192 -7.74 10.52 -0.30
N ARG A 193 -7.97 9.21 -0.41
CA ARG A 193 -9.15 8.66 -1.11
C ARG A 193 -10.46 9.05 -0.43
N GLU A 194 -10.49 8.99 0.89
CA GLU A 194 -11.66 9.43 1.66
C GLU A 194 -11.89 10.93 1.54
N LEU A 195 -10.80 11.70 1.56
CA LEU A 195 -10.84 13.15 1.36
C LEU A 195 -11.40 13.51 -0.01
N GLU A 196 -10.89 12.88 -1.07
CA GLU A 196 -11.40 13.04 -2.44
C GLU A 196 -12.85 12.57 -2.57
N GLY A 197 -13.18 11.41 -2.01
CA GLY A 197 -14.53 10.87 -2.01
C GLY A 197 -15.55 11.80 -1.35
N ALA A 198 -15.18 12.41 -0.23
CA ALA A 198 -16.04 13.36 0.47
C ALA A 198 -16.31 14.63 -0.36
N ILE A 199 -15.27 15.22 -0.96
CA ILE A 199 -15.45 16.43 -1.76
C ILE A 199 -16.23 16.15 -3.05
N ILE A 200 -15.97 15.04 -3.70
CA ILE A 200 -16.72 14.62 -4.90
C ILE A 200 -18.19 14.37 -4.56
N SER A 201 -18.48 13.75 -3.42
CA SER A 201 -19.84 13.54 -2.94
C SER A 201 -20.57 14.87 -2.68
N LEU A 202 -19.89 15.86 -2.10
CA LEU A 202 -20.44 17.21 -1.90
C LEU A 202 -20.72 17.91 -3.23
N ILE A 203 -19.83 17.83 -4.18
CA ILE A 203 -20.01 18.40 -5.53
C ILE A 203 -21.22 17.76 -6.21
N ALA A 204 -21.33 16.43 -6.17
CA ALA A 204 -22.42 15.71 -6.79
C ALA A 204 -23.79 16.08 -6.16
N GLN A 205 -23.89 16.13 -4.85
CA GLN A 205 -25.14 16.48 -4.16
C GLN A 205 -25.54 17.93 -4.39
N SER A 206 -24.59 18.85 -4.43
CA SER A 206 -24.83 20.26 -4.78
C SER A 206 -25.36 20.39 -6.21
N SER A 207 -24.74 19.72 -7.17
CA SER A 207 -25.14 19.74 -8.58
C SER A 207 -26.52 19.12 -8.81
N PHE A 208 -26.81 18.00 -8.13
CA PHE A 208 -28.07 17.27 -8.27
C PHE A 208 -29.27 18.04 -7.72
N ASN A 209 -29.09 18.71 -6.59
CA ASN A 209 -30.16 19.41 -5.89
C ASN A 209 -30.27 20.89 -6.25
N LYS A 210 -29.38 21.41 -7.13
CA LYS A 210 -29.27 22.85 -7.44
C LYS A 210 -29.22 23.76 -6.20
N LYS A 211 -28.65 23.25 -5.11
CA LYS A 211 -28.50 23.93 -3.84
C LYS A 211 -27.04 24.23 -3.59
N GLU A 212 -26.77 25.37 -2.96
CA GLU A 212 -25.45 25.68 -2.44
C GLU A 212 -25.05 24.63 -1.38
N VAL A 213 -23.75 24.29 -1.33
CA VAL A 213 -23.22 23.40 -0.30
C VAL A 213 -23.29 24.10 1.05
N THR A 214 -23.98 23.47 2.01
CA THR A 214 -24.11 23.98 3.37
C THR A 214 -23.22 23.20 4.33
N ILE A 215 -22.97 23.78 5.50
CA ILE A 215 -22.20 23.09 6.55
C ILE A 215 -22.93 21.85 7.06
N GLU A 216 -24.24 21.83 7.08
CA GLU A 216 -25.09 20.69 7.48
C GLU A 216 -24.89 19.52 6.48
N LEU A 217 -24.84 19.82 5.19
CA LEU A 217 -24.56 18.81 4.16
C LEU A 217 -23.15 18.28 4.31
N ALA A 218 -22.17 19.14 4.55
CA ALA A 218 -20.77 18.74 4.78
C ALA A 218 -20.66 17.81 6.01
N LYS A 219 -21.34 18.14 7.11
CA LYS A 219 -21.38 17.27 8.29
C LYS A 219 -21.97 15.90 8.00
N SER A 220 -23.08 15.85 7.26
CA SER A 220 -23.73 14.60 6.87
C SER A 220 -22.81 13.71 6.03
N VAL A 221 -22.12 14.26 5.05
CA VAL A 221 -21.20 13.52 4.19
C VAL A 221 -19.99 13.03 4.98
N VAL A 222 -19.35 13.89 5.77
CA VAL A 222 -18.19 13.54 6.59
C VAL A 222 -18.51 12.44 7.59
N GLU A 223 -19.67 12.48 8.24
CA GLU A 223 -20.10 11.42 9.17
C GLU A 223 -20.19 10.05 8.50
N LYS A 224 -20.66 9.98 7.27
CA LYS A 224 -20.75 8.71 6.53
C LYS A 224 -19.37 8.11 6.31
N PHE A 225 -18.38 8.91 5.90
CA PHE A 225 -17.02 8.45 5.70
C PHE A 225 -16.35 7.99 7.01
N VAL A 226 -16.51 8.76 8.08
CA VAL A 226 -15.95 8.43 9.40
C VAL A 226 -16.59 7.17 10.00
N LYS A 227 -17.92 6.99 9.88
CA LYS A 227 -18.62 5.80 10.38
C LYS A 227 -18.21 4.53 9.63
N ASN A 228 -18.02 4.59 8.33
CA ASN A 228 -17.58 3.44 7.54
C ASN A 228 -16.21 2.95 7.99
N VAL A 229 -15.25 3.84 8.18
CA VAL A 229 -13.91 3.49 8.69
C VAL A 229 -13.98 2.85 10.07
N LYS A 230 -14.75 3.41 11.00
CA LYS A 230 -14.92 2.83 12.34
C LYS A 230 -15.55 1.44 12.30
N ARG A 231 -16.48 1.22 11.39
CA ARG A 231 -17.15 -0.08 11.23
C ARG A 231 -16.20 -1.16 10.70
N GLU A 232 -15.38 -0.83 9.72
CA GLU A 232 -14.35 -1.74 9.17
C GLU A 232 -13.33 -2.12 10.24
N ILE A 233 -12.79 -1.14 10.95
CA ILE A 233 -11.84 -1.36 12.05
C ILE A 233 -12.46 -2.24 13.16
N SER A 234 -13.72 -2.04 13.50
CA SER A 234 -14.37 -2.79 14.58
C SER A 234 -14.61 -4.25 14.24
N ILE A 235 -14.95 -4.58 12.99
CA ILE A 235 -15.16 -5.96 12.54
C ILE A 235 -13.82 -6.71 12.49
N ASP A 236 -12.80 -6.16 11.88
CA ASP A 236 -11.48 -6.74 11.80
C ASP A 236 -10.84 -6.90 13.19
N TYR A 237 -11.02 -5.91 14.05
CA TYR A 237 -10.55 -5.95 15.43
C TYR A 237 -11.24 -7.05 16.25
N ILE A 238 -12.55 -7.19 16.14
CA ILE A 238 -13.31 -8.26 16.82
C ILE A 238 -12.90 -9.63 16.30
N GLN A 239 -12.76 -9.80 14.99
CA GLN A 239 -12.30 -11.05 14.39
C GLN A 239 -10.91 -11.43 14.87
N LYS A 240 -10.00 -10.47 14.95
CA LYS A 240 -8.63 -10.67 15.46
C LYS A 240 -8.64 -11.08 16.93
N ILE A 241 -9.39 -10.40 17.81
CA ILE A 241 -9.50 -10.74 19.22
C ILE A 241 -10.10 -12.15 19.41
N VAL A 242 -11.15 -12.49 18.66
CA VAL A 242 -11.78 -13.82 18.74
C VAL A 242 -10.81 -14.90 18.26
N SER A 243 -10.09 -14.66 17.17
CA SER A 243 -9.07 -15.57 16.66
C SER A 243 -7.93 -15.78 17.67
N ASP A 244 -7.40 -14.70 18.24
CA ASP A 244 -6.31 -14.76 19.23
C ASP A 244 -6.74 -15.44 20.53
N TYR A 245 -7.96 -15.16 21.02
CA TYR A 245 -8.47 -15.71 22.27
C TYR A 245 -8.73 -17.22 22.18
N PHE A 246 -9.23 -17.71 21.06
CA PHE A 246 -9.55 -19.11 20.86
C PHE A 246 -8.44 -19.91 20.15
N GLN A 247 -7.32 -19.26 19.75
CA GLN A 247 -6.29 -19.85 18.90
C GLN A 247 -6.88 -20.50 17.63
N LEU A 248 -7.97 -19.91 17.14
CA LEU A 248 -8.70 -20.37 15.96
C LEU A 248 -8.29 -19.56 14.75
N ASP A 249 -7.91 -20.25 13.69
CA ASP A 249 -7.71 -19.64 12.40
C ASP A 249 -9.03 -19.09 11.84
N ILE A 250 -8.98 -17.93 11.19
CA ILE A 250 -10.17 -17.29 10.59
C ILE A 250 -10.85 -18.23 9.58
N GLU A 251 -10.09 -19.04 8.86
CA GLU A 251 -10.63 -20.08 7.96
C GLU A 251 -11.45 -21.14 8.70
N THR A 252 -11.06 -21.50 9.93
CA THR A 252 -11.76 -22.48 10.75
C THR A 252 -13.11 -21.94 11.22
N LEU A 253 -13.21 -20.65 11.51
CA LEU A 253 -14.48 -20.01 11.90
C LEU A 253 -15.45 -19.92 10.71
N GLN A 254 -14.95 -19.63 9.52
CA GLN A 254 -15.77 -19.57 8.29
C GLN A 254 -16.23 -20.95 7.82
N SER A 255 -15.44 -22.01 8.03
CA SER A 255 -15.79 -23.36 7.63
C SER A 255 -16.91 -23.99 8.47
N LYS A 256 -17.02 -23.62 9.76
CA LYS A 256 -18.10 -24.10 10.64
C LYS A 256 -19.47 -23.47 10.35
N THR A 257 -19.49 -22.27 9.80
CA THR A 257 -20.75 -21.58 9.43
C THR A 257 -21.39 -22.17 8.16
N ARG A 258 -20.58 -22.79 7.28
CA ARG A 258 -21.08 -23.44 6.06
C ARG A 258 -21.63 -24.88 6.26
N LYS A 259 -21.45 -25.48 7.43
CA LYS A 259 -21.94 -26.83 7.73
C LYS A 259 -23.28 -26.88 8.47
N ARG A 260 -23.98 -25.77 8.60
CA ARG A 260 -25.30 -25.66 9.24
C ARG A 260 -26.42 -25.26 8.26
N HIS A 261 -26.31 -25.70 6.99
CA HIS A 261 -27.46 -25.70 6.06
C HIS A 261 -27.51 -27.02 5.30
#